data_fb4b664c13bce1ca3d8399e5ae28efc2
#
_entry.id   fb4b664c13bce1ca3d8399e5ae28efc2
#
_cell.length_a   1.000
_cell.length_b   1.000
_cell.length_c   1.000
_cell.angle_alpha   90.00
_cell.angle_beta   90.00
_cell.angle_gamma   90.00
#
_symmetry.space_group_name_H-M   'P 1'
#
loop_
_entity.id
_entity.type
_entity.pdbx_description
1 polymer ?
#
loop_
_entity_poly.entity_id
_entity_poly.type
_entity_poly.pdbx_seq_one_letter_code
_entity_poly.pdbx_strand_id
1 'polypeptide(L)'
;MPRPDFSDYVAHFTKTTAPFGSKENPENGPLKKATGDSYQRLISILTSKSILATPMPWTNKSAVAFTECPWGSLLDHIKQYSSYGLGFRKAHLFAAGGGPAIYLRPHLHENQKGFQSTHRPEWKGFHPELYAFVTPFCPDYAPKKYKEEHWKKKPVDYSHEREWRVPHDFTFLLSQIEFVIVPDYEAVARFPKDLKDGIGREKFIIIEVYSQIEKLWPVHLL
;
A
#
# COMPACT_ATOMS: atom_id res chain seq x y z
N MET A 1 -14.22 -23.24 -2.68
CA MET A 1 -12.93 -23.49 -3.30
C MET A 1 -12.05 -22.29 -3.12
N PRO A 2 -10.79 -22.42 -2.70
CA PRO A 2 -9.86 -21.29 -2.70
C PRO A 2 -9.70 -20.79 -4.15
N ARG A 3 -9.79 -19.49 -4.34
CA ARG A 3 -9.52 -18.86 -5.64
C ARG A 3 -8.00 -18.73 -5.80
N PRO A 4 -7.37 -19.30 -6.82
CA PRO A 4 -5.90 -19.30 -6.93
C PRO A 4 -5.29 -17.90 -7.07
N ASP A 5 -6.10 -16.94 -7.50
CA ASP A 5 -5.73 -15.54 -7.69
C ASP A 5 -6.10 -14.63 -6.50
N PHE A 6 -6.59 -15.20 -5.40
CA PHE A 6 -7.08 -14.47 -4.24
C PHE A 6 -6.27 -14.85 -3.00
N SER A 7 -5.74 -13.85 -2.32
CA SER A 7 -4.98 -14.02 -1.07
C SER A 7 -5.78 -13.54 0.13
N ASP A 8 -5.66 -14.23 1.27
CA ASP A 8 -6.14 -13.75 2.57
C ASP A 8 -5.20 -12.71 3.19
N TYR A 9 -4.07 -12.44 2.52
CA TYR A 9 -3.01 -11.57 3.00
C TYR A 9 -2.86 -10.35 2.11
N VAL A 10 -2.35 -9.29 2.72
CA VAL A 10 -1.93 -8.06 2.05
C VAL A 10 -0.57 -7.63 2.57
N ALA A 11 0.19 -6.88 1.78
CA ALA A 11 1.51 -6.40 2.14
C ALA A 11 1.59 -4.87 2.09
N HIS A 12 2.29 -4.28 3.05
CA HIS A 12 2.72 -2.89 3.02
C HIS A 12 4.22 -2.84 2.72
N PHE A 13 4.59 -2.21 1.61
CA PHE A 13 5.98 -2.01 1.22
C PHE A 13 6.50 -0.66 1.69
N THR A 14 7.71 -0.66 2.24
CA THR A 14 8.40 0.59 2.58
C THR A 14 9.01 1.19 1.32
N LYS A 15 9.24 2.50 1.34
CA LYS A 15 9.91 3.21 0.24
C LYS A 15 10.93 4.17 0.80
N THR A 16 12.07 4.30 0.14
CA THR A 16 13.03 5.36 0.43
C THR A 16 12.36 6.72 0.24
N THR A 17 12.52 7.60 1.21
CA THR A 17 12.00 8.97 1.13
C THR A 17 13.12 9.96 1.28
N ALA A 18 12.98 11.09 0.61
CA ALA A 18 13.84 12.24 0.81
C ALA A 18 13.86 12.72 2.26
N PRO A 19 14.94 13.32 2.74
CA PRO A 19 15.00 13.91 4.07
C PRO A 19 13.87 14.92 4.30
N PHE A 20 13.37 14.97 5.52
CA PHE A 20 12.39 15.98 5.93
C PHE A 20 12.93 17.40 5.68
N GLY A 21 12.09 18.30 5.17
CA GLY A 21 12.51 19.66 4.80
C GLY A 21 13.18 19.81 3.43
N SER A 22 13.39 18.71 2.69
CA SER A 22 13.83 18.79 1.29
C SER A 22 12.67 19.19 0.36
N LYS A 23 13.00 19.53 -0.91
CA LYS A 23 11.97 19.80 -1.94
C LYS A 23 11.02 18.62 -2.17
N GLU A 24 11.53 17.40 -2.01
CA GLU A 24 10.76 16.17 -2.19
C GLU A 24 10.01 15.74 -0.93
N ASN A 25 10.38 16.29 0.23
CA ASN A 25 9.74 16.04 1.51
C ASN A 25 9.65 17.32 2.33
N PRO A 26 8.78 18.28 1.97
CA PRO A 26 8.65 19.56 2.65
C PRO A 26 8.16 19.40 4.08
N GLU A 27 8.50 20.35 4.94
CA GLU A 27 8.14 20.35 6.37
C GLU A 27 6.64 20.27 6.65
N ASN A 28 5.82 20.73 5.71
CA ASN A 28 4.36 20.64 5.76
C ASN A 28 3.81 19.27 5.27
N GLY A 29 4.69 18.35 4.89
CA GLY A 29 4.29 16.97 4.57
C GLY A 29 3.83 16.20 5.81
N PRO A 30 3.28 14.99 5.63
CA PRO A 30 2.80 14.19 6.75
C PRO A 30 3.93 13.94 7.74
N LEU A 31 3.81 14.61 8.84
CA LEU A 31 4.78 14.66 9.92
C LEU A 31 5.14 13.27 10.42
N LYS A 32 6.40 13.05 10.72
CA LYS A 32 6.92 11.91 11.51
C LYS A 32 7.15 10.60 10.75
N LYS A 33 7.21 10.58 9.43
CA LYS A 33 7.78 9.43 8.75
C LYS A 33 9.29 9.38 9.00
N ALA A 34 9.79 8.21 9.36
CA ALA A 34 11.22 8.00 9.46
C ALA A 34 11.88 8.41 8.13
N THR A 35 12.84 9.33 8.22
CA THR A 35 13.74 9.64 7.11
C THR A 35 14.78 8.52 7.02
N GLY A 36 15.13 8.10 5.84
CA GLY A 36 16.13 7.06 5.66
C GLY A 36 15.78 6.08 4.54
N ASP A 37 16.58 5.04 4.44
CA ASP A 37 16.35 3.98 3.50
C ASP A 37 15.16 3.10 3.88
N SER A 38 14.75 2.21 2.98
CA SER A 38 13.60 1.34 3.16
C SER A 38 13.75 0.39 4.36
N TYR A 39 14.98 -0.03 4.68
CA TYR A 39 15.28 -0.85 5.85
C TYR A 39 15.04 -0.08 7.16
N GLN A 40 15.62 1.12 7.27
CA GLN A 40 15.44 1.96 8.47
C GLN A 40 13.97 2.27 8.72
N ARG A 41 13.21 2.50 7.65
CA ARG A 41 11.77 2.70 7.73
C ARG A 41 11.04 1.46 8.23
N LEU A 42 11.40 0.27 7.72
CA LEU A 42 10.83 -0.99 8.20
C LEU A 42 11.11 -1.18 9.69
N ILE A 43 12.34 -0.96 10.15
CA ILE A 43 12.70 -1.05 11.57
C ILE A 43 11.92 -0.04 12.42
N SER A 44 11.76 1.20 11.93
CA SER A 44 10.94 2.22 12.62
C SER A 44 9.49 1.80 12.78
N ILE A 45 8.86 1.24 11.74
CA ILE A 45 7.49 0.72 11.77
C ILE A 45 7.37 -0.43 12.78
N LEU A 46 8.31 -1.36 12.76
CA LEU A 46 8.31 -2.51 13.68
C LEU A 46 8.51 -2.10 15.13
N THR A 47 9.40 -1.15 15.39
CA THR A 47 9.66 -0.62 16.73
C THR A 47 8.46 0.15 17.28
N SER A 48 7.85 1.00 16.47
CA SER A 48 6.65 1.76 16.86
C SER A 48 5.38 0.90 16.83
N LYS A 49 5.41 -0.27 16.16
CA LYS A 49 4.23 -1.13 15.92
C LYS A 49 3.09 -0.37 15.25
N SER A 50 3.44 0.56 14.36
CA SER A 50 2.48 1.44 13.69
C SER A 50 2.96 1.82 12.30
N ILE A 51 2.04 1.81 11.33
CA ILE A 51 2.22 2.37 10.01
C ILE A 51 1.41 3.66 9.95
N LEU A 52 2.08 4.78 9.69
CA LEU A 52 1.43 6.08 9.65
C LEU A 52 0.65 6.28 8.34
N ALA A 53 -0.59 6.73 8.47
CA ALA A 53 -1.43 7.13 7.36
C ALA A 53 -0.87 8.37 6.65
N THR A 54 -1.04 8.42 5.34
CA THR A 54 -0.60 9.56 4.54
C THR A 54 -1.74 10.08 3.67
N PRO A 55 -1.80 11.40 3.42
CA PRO A 55 -2.82 11.98 2.57
C PRO A 55 -2.78 11.38 1.16
N MET A 56 -3.94 10.93 0.68
CA MET A 56 -4.11 10.50 -0.71
C MET A 56 -4.12 11.72 -1.63
N PRO A 57 -3.37 11.69 -2.75
CA PRO A 57 -3.15 12.88 -3.57
C PRO A 57 -4.41 13.45 -4.23
N TRP A 58 -5.46 12.66 -4.38
CA TRP A 58 -6.71 13.06 -5.04
C TRP A 58 -7.85 13.44 -4.09
N THR A 59 -7.83 12.97 -2.86
CA THR A 59 -8.89 13.24 -1.86
C THR A 59 -8.40 14.01 -0.66
N ASN A 60 -7.09 14.08 -0.45
CA ASN A 60 -6.44 14.64 0.74
C ASN A 60 -6.89 13.96 2.06
N LYS A 61 -7.51 12.78 1.98
CA LYS A 61 -7.80 11.95 3.15
C LYS A 61 -6.66 11.00 3.40
N SER A 62 -6.29 10.86 4.67
CA SER A 62 -5.18 9.99 5.06
C SER A 62 -5.61 8.53 5.01
N ALA A 63 -4.69 7.68 4.53
CA ALA A 63 -4.83 6.23 4.60
C ALA A 63 -3.46 5.56 4.63
N VAL A 64 -3.42 4.34 5.17
CA VAL A 64 -2.33 3.38 4.95
C VAL A 64 -2.74 2.47 3.81
N ALA A 65 -1.89 2.37 2.78
CA ALA A 65 -2.10 1.52 1.62
C ALA A 65 -1.39 0.17 1.79
N PHE A 66 -2.07 -0.88 1.35
CA PHE A 66 -1.56 -2.24 1.28
C PHE A 66 -1.89 -2.81 -0.10
N THR A 67 -1.10 -3.77 -0.56
CA THR A 67 -1.35 -4.48 -1.82
C THR A 67 -1.67 -5.95 -1.58
N GLU A 68 -2.59 -6.49 -2.37
CA GLU A 68 -2.85 -7.92 -2.49
C GLU A 68 -2.11 -8.51 -3.70
N CYS A 69 -0.98 -7.94 -4.08
CA CYS A 69 -0.21 -8.38 -5.24
C CYS A 69 0.03 -9.90 -5.21
N PRO A 70 -0.37 -10.63 -6.27
CA PRO A 70 -0.06 -12.05 -6.38
C PRO A 70 1.46 -12.29 -6.34
N TRP A 71 1.88 -13.42 -5.76
CA TRP A 71 3.31 -13.76 -5.66
C TRP A 71 4.03 -13.77 -7.02
N GLY A 72 3.36 -14.17 -8.08
CA GLY A 72 3.92 -14.11 -9.44
C GLY A 72 4.24 -12.71 -9.94
N SER A 73 3.62 -11.67 -9.38
CA SER A 73 3.91 -10.26 -9.69
C SER A 73 4.78 -9.59 -8.63
N LEU A 74 5.21 -10.31 -7.59
CA LEU A 74 5.95 -9.76 -6.47
C LEU A 74 7.26 -9.10 -6.90
N LEU A 75 8.01 -9.74 -7.80
CA LEU A 75 9.31 -9.22 -8.28
C LEU A 75 9.15 -7.90 -9.04
N ASP A 76 8.08 -7.74 -9.81
CA ASP A 76 7.80 -6.48 -10.51
C ASP A 76 7.30 -5.40 -9.55
N HIS A 77 6.49 -5.77 -8.57
CA HIS A 77 6.04 -4.86 -7.52
C HIS A 77 7.22 -4.30 -6.69
N ILE A 78 8.17 -5.15 -6.32
CA ILE A 78 9.37 -4.77 -5.58
C ILE A 78 10.23 -3.75 -6.34
N LYS A 79 10.33 -3.84 -7.66
CA LYS A 79 11.04 -2.86 -8.50
C LYS A 79 10.44 -1.46 -8.38
N GLN A 80 9.14 -1.36 -8.18
CA GLN A 80 8.44 -0.07 -8.07
C GLN A 80 8.51 0.55 -6.66
N TYR A 81 8.55 -0.28 -5.62
CA TYR A 81 8.51 0.16 -4.22
C TYR A 81 9.83 -0.09 -3.50
N SER A 82 10.01 -1.26 -2.93
CA SER A 82 11.26 -1.71 -2.30
C SER A 82 11.22 -3.21 -2.02
N SER A 83 12.38 -3.77 -1.68
CA SER A 83 12.49 -5.17 -1.24
C SER A 83 12.18 -5.37 0.24
N TYR A 84 11.56 -4.39 0.91
CA TYR A 84 11.19 -4.45 2.32
C TYR A 84 9.70 -4.24 2.49
N GLY A 85 9.03 -5.20 3.14
CA GLY A 85 7.59 -5.13 3.35
C GLY A 85 7.13 -5.95 4.55
N LEU A 86 5.89 -5.69 4.97
CA LEU A 86 5.19 -6.39 6.06
C LEU A 86 3.87 -6.94 5.56
N GLY A 87 3.60 -8.19 5.85
CA GLY A 87 2.36 -8.86 5.50
C GLY A 87 1.42 -9.05 6.69
N PHE A 88 0.13 -8.85 6.43
CA PHE A 88 -0.95 -8.96 7.42
C PHE A 88 -2.14 -9.71 6.82
N ARG A 89 -2.97 -10.31 7.67
CA ARG A 89 -4.27 -10.85 7.25
C ARG A 89 -5.25 -9.72 6.93
N LYS A 90 -6.00 -9.86 5.85
CA LYS A 90 -7.11 -8.95 5.52
C LYS A 90 -8.10 -8.77 6.68
N ALA A 91 -8.33 -9.83 7.46
CA ALA A 91 -9.20 -9.78 8.64
C ALA A 91 -8.71 -8.74 9.67
N HIS A 92 -7.39 -8.58 9.87
CA HIS A 92 -6.85 -7.56 10.79
C HIS A 92 -7.09 -6.14 10.25
N LEU A 93 -6.89 -5.94 8.94
CA LEU A 93 -7.18 -4.65 8.31
C LEU A 93 -8.67 -4.31 8.39
N PHE A 94 -9.53 -5.31 8.12
CA PHE A 94 -10.99 -5.11 8.18
C PHE A 94 -11.44 -4.75 9.60
N ALA A 95 -10.91 -5.43 10.63
CA ALA A 95 -11.19 -5.11 12.02
C ALA A 95 -10.72 -3.68 12.42
N ALA A 96 -9.69 -3.17 11.74
CA ALA A 96 -9.22 -1.80 11.88
C ALA A 96 -9.96 -0.79 10.97
N GLY A 97 -11.13 -1.13 10.44
CA GLY A 97 -11.92 -0.24 9.55
C GLY A 97 -11.37 -0.16 8.12
N GLY A 98 -10.46 -1.04 7.75
CA GLY A 98 -9.89 -1.11 6.40
C GLY A 98 -10.78 -1.87 5.42
N GLY A 99 -10.51 -1.67 4.13
CA GLY A 99 -11.21 -2.34 3.03
C GLY A 99 -10.51 -2.14 1.69
N PRO A 100 -11.03 -2.74 0.61
CA PRO A 100 -10.47 -2.58 -0.72
C PRO A 100 -10.64 -1.16 -1.24
N ALA A 101 -9.68 -0.70 -2.04
CA ALA A 101 -9.78 0.57 -2.75
C ALA A 101 -10.87 0.53 -3.82
N ILE A 102 -11.52 1.66 -4.03
CA ILE A 102 -12.62 1.84 -4.99
C ILE A 102 -12.10 2.66 -6.16
N TYR A 103 -12.05 2.06 -7.34
CA TYR A 103 -11.58 2.73 -8.57
C TYR A 103 -12.76 3.34 -9.32
N LEU A 104 -12.75 4.66 -9.46
CA LEU A 104 -13.81 5.41 -10.14
C LEU A 104 -13.27 6.19 -11.33
N ARG A 105 -14.05 6.30 -12.38
CA ARG A 105 -13.74 7.22 -13.48
C ARG A 105 -13.65 8.66 -12.93
N PRO A 106 -12.67 9.47 -13.35
CA PRO A 106 -12.40 10.78 -12.75
C PRO A 106 -13.61 11.72 -12.71
N HIS A 107 -14.42 11.76 -13.79
CA HIS A 107 -15.61 12.61 -13.81
C HIS A 107 -16.67 12.20 -12.76
N LEU A 108 -16.78 10.91 -12.44
CA LEU A 108 -17.69 10.47 -11.37
C LEU A 108 -17.18 10.92 -9.99
N HIS A 109 -15.86 10.89 -9.79
CA HIS A 109 -15.25 11.42 -8.58
C HIS A 109 -15.47 12.95 -8.45
N GLU A 110 -15.31 13.71 -9.53
CA GLU A 110 -15.48 15.16 -9.53
C GLU A 110 -16.95 15.55 -9.34
N ASN A 111 -17.87 14.87 -10.01
CA ASN A 111 -19.30 15.13 -9.88
C ASN A 111 -19.83 14.88 -8.47
N GLN A 112 -19.20 13.98 -7.70
CA GLN A 112 -19.59 13.75 -6.31
C GLN A 112 -19.38 14.96 -5.41
N LYS A 113 -18.49 15.87 -5.74
CA LYS A 113 -18.27 17.11 -4.97
C LYS A 113 -19.50 18.03 -4.94
N GLY A 114 -20.34 17.94 -5.97
CA GLY A 114 -21.61 18.71 -6.07
C GLY A 114 -22.86 17.92 -5.70
N PHE A 115 -22.75 16.62 -5.46
CA PHE A 115 -23.90 15.77 -5.16
C PHE A 115 -24.44 16.07 -3.75
N GLN A 116 -25.75 16.31 -3.65
CA GLN A 116 -26.46 16.44 -2.38
C GLN A 116 -27.45 15.28 -2.24
N SER A 117 -27.33 14.51 -1.17
CA SER A 117 -28.22 13.41 -0.89
C SER A 117 -29.65 13.93 -0.59
N THR A 118 -30.66 13.34 -1.21
CA THR A 118 -32.06 13.64 -0.93
C THR A 118 -32.52 13.15 0.46
N HIS A 119 -31.86 12.12 0.99
CA HIS A 119 -32.16 11.54 2.30
C HIS A 119 -31.36 12.14 3.45
N ARG A 120 -30.20 12.71 3.12
CA ARG A 120 -29.30 13.40 4.05
C ARG A 120 -28.76 14.65 3.39
N PRO A 121 -29.51 15.76 3.42
CA PRO A 121 -29.16 17.01 2.73
C PRO A 121 -27.81 17.61 3.16
N GLU A 122 -27.31 17.28 4.36
CA GLU A 122 -26.01 17.65 4.89
C GLU A 122 -24.84 16.95 4.18
N TRP A 123 -25.09 15.84 3.48
CA TRP A 123 -24.07 15.09 2.75
C TRP A 123 -23.96 15.59 1.33
N LYS A 124 -22.77 16.09 1.03
CA LYS A 124 -22.36 16.50 -0.32
C LYS A 124 -21.33 15.53 -0.85
N GLY A 125 -21.70 14.76 -1.87
CA GLY A 125 -20.83 13.76 -2.47
C GLY A 125 -20.85 12.41 -1.76
N PHE A 126 -19.72 11.71 -1.75
CA PHE A 126 -19.57 10.47 -0.99
C PHE A 126 -19.65 10.73 0.51
N HIS A 127 -20.00 9.67 1.25
CA HIS A 127 -19.78 9.70 2.69
C HIS A 127 -18.31 10.06 2.98
N PRO A 128 -18.02 10.97 3.93
CA PRO A 128 -16.66 11.45 4.17
C PRO A 128 -15.60 10.36 4.38
N GLU A 129 -15.98 9.23 4.96
CA GLU A 129 -15.09 8.09 5.18
C GLU A 129 -14.70 7.39 3.88
N LEU A 130 -15.55 7.41 2.84
CA LEU A 130 -15.25 6.77 1.56
C LEU A 130 -14.09 7.43 0.82
N TYR A 131 -13.82 8.71 1.08
CA TYR A 131 -12.73 9.43 0.41
C TYR A 131 -11.34 8.86 0.71
N ALA A 132 -11.16 8.13 1.79
CA ALA A 132 -9.92 7.40 2.06
C ALA A 132 -9.72 6.21 1.11
N PHE A 133 -10.82 5.64 0.58
CA PHE A 133 -10.80 4.44 -0.26
C PHE A 133 -10.86 4.74 -1.76
N VAL A 134 -11.33 5.92 -2.15
CA VAL A 134 -11.53 6.24 -3.56
C VAL A 134 -10.21 6.56 -4.27
N THR A 135 -10.04 5.97 -5.44
CA THR A 135 -8.96 6.27 -6.39
C THR A 135 -9.56 6.61 -7.75
N PRO A 136 -9.17 7.71 -8.39
CA PRO A 136 -9.54 7.95 -9.77
C PRO A 136 -8.88 6.93 -10.69
N PHE A 137 -9.63 6.42 -11.64
CA PHE A 137 -9.16 5.45 -12.62
C PHE A 137 -9.08 6.08 -14.02
N CYS A 138 -7.88 6.32 -14.48
CA CYS A 138 -7.61 6.87 -15.80
C CYS A 138 -6.45 6.12 -16.46
N PRO A 139 -6.72 4.95 -17.07
CA PRO A 139 -5.69 4.08 -17.64
C PRO A 139 -5.07 4.69 -18.92
N ASP A 140 -3.98 4.09 -19.39
CA ASP A 140 -3.25 4.53 -20.58
C ASP A 140 -4.10 4.52 -21.85
N TYR A 141 -5.02 3.58 -21.98
CA TYR A 141 -5.95 3.51 -23.11
C TYR A 141 -7.10 4.53 -23.03
N ALA A 142 -7.20 5.33 -21.96
CA ALA A 142 -8.21 6.38 -21.89
C ALA A 142 -8.00 7.42 -23.00
N PRO A 143 -9.08 7.95 -23.63
CA PRO A 143 -8.97 8.95 -24.68
C PRO A 143 -8.12 10.16 -24.23
N LYS A 144 -7.29 10.69 -25.16
CA LYS A 144 -6.36 11.80 -24.86
C LYS A 144 -7.06 13.01 -24.23
N LYS A 145 -8.20 13.43 -24.81
CA LYS A 145 -9.03 14.50 -24.28
C LYS A 145 -9.38 14.31 -22.80
N TYR A 146 -9.75 13.08 -22.44
CA TYR A 146 -10.13 12.73 -21.08
C TYR A 146 -8.96 12.85 -20.08
N LYS A 147 -7.75 12.42 -20.50
CA LYS A 147 -6.53 12.56 -19.68
C LYS A 147 -6.17 14.03 -19.47
N GLU A 148 -6.34 14.88 -20.50
CA GLU A 148 -6.02 16.31 -20.44
C GLU A 148 -6.97 17.08 -19.51
N GLU A 149 -8.24 16.74 -19.51
CA GLU A 149 -9.26 17.40 -18.70
C GLU A 149 -9.19 17.03 -17.21
N HIS A 150 -8.87 15.76 -16.89
CA HIS A 150 -9.10 15.26 -15.55
C HIS A 150 -7.84 14.96 -14.73
N TRP A 151 -6.69 14.55 -15.33
CA TRP A 151 -5.58 14.04 -14.53
C TRP A 151 -4.19 14.45 -15.00
N LYS A 152 -3.98 15.72 -15.26
CA LYS A 152 -2.63 16.28 -15.52
C LYS A 152 -1.80 15.45 -16.52
N LYS A 153 -2.45 14.87 -17.53
CA LYS A 153 -1.82 14.10 -18.61
C LYS A 153 -1.09 12.82 -18.19
N LYS A 154 -1.29 12.33 -16.97
CA LYS A 154 -0.67 11.08 -16.51
C LYS A 154 -1.74 10.01 -16.31
N PRO A 155 -1.46 8.76 -16.73
CA PRO A 155 -2.34 7.64 -16.39
C PRO A 155 -2.34 7.40 -14.88
N VAL A 156 -3.49 6.94 -14.39
CA VAL A 156 -3.68 6.50 -13.01
C VAL A 156 -4.37 5.16 -13.05
N ASP A 157 -3.58 4.10 -12.97
CA ASP A 157 -4.06 2.72 -12.94
C ASP A 157 -3.22 1.91 -11.94
N TYR A 158 -3.81 1.66 -10.79
CA TYR A 158 -3.27 0.81 -9.74
C TYR A 158 -4.14 -0.42 -9.49
N SER A 159 -5.04 -0.74 -10.43
CA SER A 159 -5.99 -1.85 -10.28
C SER A 159 -5.30 -3.22 -10.14
N HIS A 160 -4.10 -3.35 -10.74
CA HIS A 160 -3.26 -4.55 -10.62
C HIS A 160 -2.73 -4.79 -9.20
N GLU A 161 -2.65 -3.74 -8.38
CA GLU A 161 -2.19 -3.85 -6.99
C GLU A 161 -3.26 -4.45 -6.06
N ARG A 162 -4.52 -4.47 -6.49
CA ARG A 162 -5.65 -4.89 -5.65
C ARG A 162 -5.58 -4.24 -4.26
N GLU A 163 -5.42 -2.93 -4.28
CA GLU A 163 -5.09 -2.12 -3.11
C GLU A 163 -6.15 -2.24 -2.00
N TRP A 164 -5.67 -2.36 -0.78
CA TRP A 164 -6.44 -2.24 0.45
C TRP A 164 -6.01 -0.99 1.22
N ARG A 165 -6.92 -0.37 1.96
CA ARG A 165 -6.62 0.83 2.74
C ARG A 165 -7.20 0.76 4.14
N VAL A 166 -6.46 1.34 5.08
CA VAL A 166 -6.93 1.65 6.44
C VAL A 166 -6.97 3.17 6.55
N PRO A 167 -8.10 3.81 6.92
CA PRO A 167 -8.31 5.27 6.82
C PRO A 167 -7.66 6.09 7.95
N HIS A 168 -6.77 5.50 8.71
CA HIS A 168 -6.01 6.10 9.81
C HIS A 168 -4.68 5.34 9.99
N ASP A 169 -3.87 5.71 10.99
CA ASP A 169 -2.67 4.97 11.35
C ASP A 169 -3.03 3.52 11.70
N PHE A 170 -2.29 2.58 11.15
CA PHE A 170 -2.51 1.16 11.39
C PHE A 170 -1.55 0.66 12.47
N THR A 171 -2.09 0.40 13.66
CA THR A 171 -1.35 -0.17 14.79
C THR A 171 -1.54 -1.69 14.84
N PHE A 172 -0.49 -2.41 15.27
CA PHE A 172 -0.49 -3.86 15.28
C PHE A 172 0.42 -4.43 16.38
N LEU A 173 0.22 -5.69 16.72
CA LEU A 173 1.15 -6.48 17.53
C LEU A 173 2.14 -7.21 16.61
N LEU A 174 3.38 -7.45 17.07
CA LEU A 174 4.37 -8.22 16.29
C LEU A 174 3.85 -9.62 15.93
N SER A 175 3.05 -10.24 16.80
CA SER A 175 2.41 -11.54 16.55
C SER A 175 1.40 -11.54 15.41
N GLN A 176 0.84 -10.36 15.01
CA GLN A 176 -0.11 -10.20 13.92
C GLN A 176 0.57 -10.07 12.55
N ILE A 177 1.91 -9.95 12.54
CA ILE A 177 2.68 -10.00 11.30
C ILE A 177 2.69 -11.45 10.82
N GLU A 178 2.24 -11.65 9.59
CA GLU A 178 2.21 -12.97 8.97
C GLU A 178 3.49 -13.28 8.20
N PHE A 179 4.10 -12.26 7.60
CA PHE A 179 5.40 -12.37 6.96
C PHE A 179 6.13 -11.02 6.89
N VAL A 180 7.45 -11.10 6.77
CA VAL A 180 8.34 -9.95 6.53
C VAL A 180 9.10 -10.22 5.24
N ILE A 181 9.01 -9.29 4.28
CA ILE A 181 9.75 -9.37 3.03
C ILE A 181 11.07 -8.63 3.20
N VAL A 182 12.17 -9.27 2.81
CA VAL A 182 13.54 -8.72 2.86
C VAL A 182 14.32 -9.11 1.60
N PRO A 183 15.33 -8.32 1.16
CA PRO A 183 16.06 -8.60 -0.07
C PRO A 183 16.86 -9.91 -0.01
N ASP A 184 17.61 -10.13 1.06
CA ASP A 184 18.65 -11.14 1.19
C ASP A 184 18.86 -11.60 2.64
N TYR A 185 19.72 -12.58 2.83
CA TYR A 185 20.08 -13.11 4.15
C TYR A 185 20.85 -12.08 5.01
N GLU A 186 21.61 -11.17 4.39
CA GLU A 186 22.34 -10.12 5.10
C GLU A 186 21.35 -9.15 5.77
N ALA A 187 20.26 -8.81 5.08
CA ALA A 187 19.18 -8.02 5.66
C ALA A 187 18.57 -8.70 6.88
N VAL A 188 18.33 -10.03 6.83
CA VAL A 188 17.86 -10.80 8.00
C VAL A 188 18.89 -10.76 9.13
N ALA A 189 20.17 -10.92 8.81
CA ALA A 189 21.24 -10.90 9.81
C ALA A 189 21.29 -9.58 10.59
N ARG A 190 21.13 -8.45 9.88
CA ARG A 190 21.13 -7.10 10.46
C ARG A 190 19.89 -6.78 11.31
N PHE A 191 18.81 -7.52 11.18
CA PHE A 191 17.59 -7.27 11.97
C PHE A 191 17.89 -7.40 13.48
N PRO A 192 17.35 -6.50 14.33
CA PRO A 192 17.42 -6.61 15.77
C PRO A 192 16.89 -7.97 16.24
N LYS A 193 17.59 -8.59 17.20
CA LYS A 193 17.25 -9.94 17.68
C LYS A 193 15.85 -10.00 18.28
N ASP A 194 15.50 -9.00 19.10
CA ASP A 194 14.21 -8.89 19.77
C ASP A 194 13.04 -8.79 18.77
N LEU A 195 13.21 -8.06 17.67
CA LEU A 195 12.21 -7.98 16.60
C LEU A 195 12.07 -9.33 15.88
N LYS A 196 13.19 -10.00 15.56
CA LYS A 196 13.15 -11.34 14.94
C LYS A 196 12.44 -12.36 15.82
N ASP A 197 12.74 -12.34 17.09
CA ASP A 197 12.17 -13.29 18.06
C ASP A 197 10.69 -12.95 18.36
N GLY A 198 10.32 -11.65 18.35
CA GLY A 198 8.94 -11.22 18.55
C GLY A 198 8.01 -11.45 17.34
N ILE A 199 8.55 -11.48 16.14
CA ILE A 199 7.81 -11.76 14.90
C ILE A 199 7.72 -13.27 14.64
N GLY A 200 8.84 -13.98 14.80
CA GLY A 200 9.06 -15.36 14.38
C GLY A 200 10.00 -15.42 13.17
N ARG A 201 11.10 -16.12 13.32
CA ARG A 201 12.14 -16.18 12.28
C ARG A 201 11.69 -16.86 10.99
N GLU A 202 10.77 -17.78 11.11
CA GLU A 202 10.15 -18.53 10.01
C GLU A 202 9.27 -17.67 9.09
N LYS A 203 8.93 -16.46 9.54
CA LYS A 203 8.08 -15.52 8.78
C LYS A 203 8.85 -14.62 7.82
N PHE A 204 10.17 -14.75 7.73
CA PHE A 204 10.99 -13.95 6.84
C PHE A 204 11.03 -14.55 5.43
N ILE A 205 10.55 -13.80 4.44
CA ILE A 205 10.56 -14.16 3.01
C ILE A 205 11.72 -13.42 2.37
N ILE A 206 12.69 -14.19 1.86
CA ILE A 206 13.92 -13.68 1.26
C ILE A 206 13.74 -13.63 -0.25
N ILE A 207 13.77 -12.42 -0.82
CA ILE A 207 13.50 -12.18 -2.24
C ILE A 207 14.55 -12.86 -3.14
N GLU A 208 15.80 -12.86 -2.74
CA GLU A 208 16.86 -13.54 -3.51
C GLU A 208 16.53 -15.02 -3.72
N VAL A 209 16.07 -15.71 -2.69
CA VAL A 209 15.63 -17.11 -2.77
C VAL A 209 14.40 -17.25 -3.67
N TYR A 210 13.41 -16.39 -3.49
CA TYR A 210 12.22 -16.38 -4.34
C TYR A 210 12.56 -16.14 -5.81
N SER A 211 13.46 -15.20 -6.11
CA SER A 211 13.89 -14.91 -7.49
C SER A 211 14.63 -16.09 -8.14
N GLN A 212 15.33 -16.89 -7.36
CA GLN A 212 15.96 -18.13 -7.86
C GLN A 212 14.90 -19.20 -8.17
N ILE A 213 13.91 -19.37 -7.28
CA ILE A 213 12.81 -20.31 -7.53
C ILE A 213 12.05 -19.90 -8.80
N GLU A 214 11.76 -18.62 -8.99
CA GLU A 214 11.05 -18.09 -10.16
C GLU A 214 11.82 -18.35 -11.46
N LYS A 215 13.15 -18.25 -11.45
CA LYS A 215 14.00 -18.60 -12.61
C LYS A 215 13.99 -20.09 -12.94
N LEU A 216 13.97 -20.94 -11.92
CA LEU A 216 13.98 -22.39 -12.09
C LEU A 216 12.60 -22.94 -12.40
N TRP A 217 11.54 -22.28 -11.91
CA TRP A 217 10.16 -22.73 -12.04
C TRP A 217 9.23 -21.52 -12.30
N PRO A 218 9.26 -20.97 -13.51
CA PRO A 218 8.48 -19.79 -13.82
C PRO A 218 6.97 -20.07 -13.77
N VAL A 219 6.28 -19.44 -12.84
CA VAL A 219 4.84 -19.64 -12.57
C VAL A 219 3.95 -19.03 -13.66
N HIS A 220 4.47 -18.05 -14.38
CA HIS A 220 3.72 -17.33 -15.43
C HIS A 220 3.71 -18.04 -16.80
N LEU A 221 4.29 -19.22 -16.90
CA LEU A 221 4.24 -20.06 -18.12
C LEU A 221 3.16 -21.16 -18.07
N LEU A 222 2.30 -21.14 -17.06
CA LEU A 222 1.09 -21.94 -16.94
C LEU A 222 -0.13 -21.07 -17.17
#